data_c2cbd431f3701f8efce4b0bf2e5c8b53
#
_entry.id   c2cbd431f3701f8efce4b0bf2e5c8b53
#
_cell.length_a   1.000
_cell.length_b   1.000
_cell.length_c   1.000
_cell.angle_alpha   90.00
_cell.angle_beta   90.00
_cell.angle_gamma   90.00
#
_symmetry.space_group_name_H-M   'P 1'
#
loop_
_entity.id
_entity.type
_entity.pdbx_description
1 polymer ?
#
loop_
_entity_poly.entity_id
_entity_poly.type
_entity_poly.pdbx_seq_one_letter_code
_entity_poly.pdbx_strand_id
1 'polypeptide(L)'
;MFYGSSKLLNENEILGLIGELLFLQKFAVKRYGTTKALNGWSGPEPTHKDFSYEDDWFEIKTINSFKNSVFISSIEQLDSENVGKLVIYRMEKMSPSFNGVSLNNLVNGILQSFELDSDKDIFIEKLKQVGYVYNEVYDNYVYNFISVDNY
;
A
#
# COMPACT_ATOMS: atom_id res chain seq x y z
N MET A 1 20.07 8.99 -18.92
CA MET A 1 19.70 8.90 -18.41
C MET A 1 18.92 8.47 -17.95
N PHE A 2 18.94 7.91 -17.64
CA PHE A 2 18.29 7.62 -17.18
C PHE A 2 17.89 7.01 -16.64
N TYR A 3 18.09 6.96 -16.91
CA TYR A 3 17.83 6.68 -15.86
C TYR A 3 16.85 5.78 -15.28
N GLY A 4 16.99 5.04 -14.32
CA GLY A 4 16.11 4.16 -13.52
C GLY A 4 14.64 4.42 -13.65
N SER A 5 14.28 5.52 -14.22
CA SER A 5 12.90 5.89 -14.44
C SER A 5 12.14 4.90 -15.32
N SER A 6 12.85 4.07 -16.06
CA SER A 6 12.20 3.10 -16.93
C SER A 6 11.89 1.78 -16.25
N LYS A 7 12.30 1.61 -15.00
CA LYS A 7 12.10 0.35 -14.30
C LYS A 7 10.67 0.22 -13.80
N LEU A 8 10.02 -0.86 -14.19
CA LEU A 8 8.67 -1.16 -13.71
C LEU A 8 8.73 -1.81 -12.33
N LEU A 9 7.68 -1.61 -11.57
CA LEU A 9 7.49 -2.34 -10.31
C LEU A 9 7.25 -3.82 -10.65
N ASN A 10 7.87 -4.71 -9.89
CA ASN A 10 7.62 -6.12 -10.06
C ASN A 10 6.31 -6.50 -9.34
N GLU A 11 5.88 -7.74 -9.49
CA GLU A 11 4.59 -8.17 -8.96
C GLU A 11 4.51 -8.02 -7.44
N ASN A 12 5.58 -8.33 -6.73
CA ASN A 12 5.58 -8.17 -5.26
C ASN A 12 5.51 -6.72 -4.85
N GLU A 13 6.19 -5.85 -5.59
CA GLU A 13 6.14 -4.41 -5.32
C GLU A 13 4.75 -3.84 -5.61
N ILE A 14 4.12 -4.30 -6.68
CA ILE A 14 2.75 -3.90 -7.02
C ILE A 14 1.81 -4.30 -5.88
N LEU A 15 1.89 -5.54 -5.44
CA LEU A 15 1.03 -6.05 -4.38
C LEU A 15 1.25 -5.29 -3.07
N GLY A 16 2.52 -5.05 -2.73
CA GLY A 16 2.85 -4.29 -1.52
C GLY A 16 2.29 -2.87 -1.55
N LEU A 17 2.44 -2.20 -2.69
CA LEU A 17 1.93 -0.85 -2.83
C LEU A 17 0.41 -0.81 -2.76
N ILE A 18 -0.27 -1.79 -3.36
CA ILE A 18 -1.72 -1.88 -3.26
C ILE A 18 -2.16 -1.94 -1.79
N GLY A 19 -1.48 -2.75 -0.98
CA GLY A 19 -1.80 -2.84 0.45
C GLY A 19 -1.63 -1.52 1.17
N GLU A 20 -0.52 -0.82 0.92
CA GLU A 20 -0.30 0.49 1.56
C GLU A 20 -1.34 1.51 1.10
N LEU A 21 -1.71 1.49 -0.16
CA LEU A 21 -2.72 2.42 -0.68
C LEU A 21 -4.11 2.13 -0.12
N LEU A 22 -4.45 0.86 0.05
CA LEU A 22 -5.71 0.50 0.70
C LEU A 22 -5.74 0.99 2.15
N PHE A 23 -4.63 0.82 2.87
CA PHE A 23 -4.54 1.32 4.24
C PHE A 23 -4.68 2.85 4.27
N LEU A 24 -4.00 3.53 3.37
CA LEU A 24 -4.11 4.99 3.26
C LEU A 24 -5.56 5.40 3.06
N GLN A 25 -6.21 4.79 2.07
CA GLN A 25 -7.56 5.17 1.67
C GLN A 25 -8.63 4.80 2.71
N LYS A 26 -8.55 3.58 3.23
CA LYS A 26 -9.63 3.05 4.06
C LYS A 26 -9.47 3.33 5.54
N PHE A 27 -8.23 3.50 6.01
CA PHE A 27 -7.99 3.72 7.42
C PHE A 27 -7.37 5.08 7.72
N ALA A 28 -6.20 5.37 7.14
CA ALA A 28 -5.42 6.53 7.56
C ALA A 28 -6.13 7.84 7.28
N VAL A 29 -6.67 8.02 6.08
CA VAL A 29 -7.38 9.23 5.72
C VAL A 29 -8.59 9.45 6.62
N LYS A 30 -9.31 8.39 6.93
CA LYS A 30 -10.51 8.50 7.77
C LYS A 30 -10.17 8.81 9.22
N ARG A 31 -9.06 8.29 9.71
CA ARG A 31 -8.67 8.49 11.09
C ARG A 31 -7.96 9.81 11.34
N TYR A 32 -7.06 10.18 10.44
CA TYR A 32 -6.18 11.33 10.65
C TYR A 32 -6.48 12.53 9.77
N GLY A 33 -7.33 12.37 8.78
CA GLY A 33 -7.53 13.38 7.75
C GLY A 33 -6.52 13.20 6.64
N THR A 34 -6.82 13.76 5.46
CA THR A 34 -6.04 13.50 4.25
C THR A 34 -4.59 13.97 4.38
N THR A 35 -4.38 15.22 4.77
CA THR A 35 -3.03 15.78 4.80
C THR A 35 -2.14 15.05 5.81
N LYS A 36 -2.67 14.83 7.00
CA LYS A 36 -1.88 14.14 8.04
C LYS A 36 -1.61 12.69 7.65
N ALA A 37 -2.61 12.04 7.07
CA ALA A 37 -2.44 10.66 6.62
C ALA A 37 -1.32 10.54 5.60
N LEU A 38 -1.29 11.46 4.63
CA LEU A 38 -0.24 11.47 3.60
C LEU A 38 1.13 11.76 4.20
N ASN A 39 1.21 12.72 5.11
CA ASN A 39 2.49 13.07 5.70
C ASN A 39 3.08 11.94 6.54
N GLY A 40 2.24 11.09 7.10
CA GLY A 40 2.70 9.95 7.87
C GLY A 40 3.09 8.73 7.03
N TRP A 41 2.80 8.74 5.76
CA TRP A 41 3.16 7.64 4.86
C TRP A 41 4.63 7.76 4.49
N SER A 42 5.42 6.78 4.96
CA SER A 42 6.88 6.85 4.84
C SER A 42 7.40 6.60 3.44
N GLY A 43 6.62 5.92 2.59
CA GLY A 43 7.07 5.62 1.25
C GLY A 43 8.21 4.61 1.24
N PRO A 44 9.26 4.87 0.47
CA PRO A 44 10.32 3.87 0.25
C PRO A 44 11.38 3.81 1.33
N GLU A 45 11.19 4.43 2.47
CA GLU A 45 12.19 4.43 3.51
C GLU A 45 12.44 3.02 4.03
N PRO A 46 13.67 2.69 4.39
CA PRO A 46 14.02 1.32 4.77
C PRO A 46 13.62 0.96 6.21
N THR A 47 12.62 1.60 6.74
CA THR A 47 12.09 1.26 8.06
C THR A 47 10.91 0.33 7.91
N HIS A 48 10.56 -0.37 8.99
CA HIS A 48 9.37 -1.20 9.01
C HIS A 48 8.11 -0.40 9.30
N LYS A 49 8.27 0.92 9.46
CA LYS A 49 7.15 1.79 9.79
C LYS A 49 6.64 2.42 8.51
N ASP A 50 5.69 1.75 7.86
CA ASP A 50 5.13 2.25 6.61
C ASP A 50 4.31 3.51 6.80
N PHE A 51 3.64 3.62 7.95
CA PHE A 51 2.88 4.80 8.34
C PHE A 51 3.23 5.14 9.77
N SER A 52 3.57 6.41 10.03
CA SER A 52 3.94 6.85 11.36
C SER A 52 3.20 8.11 11.75
N TYR A 53 2.56 8.08 12.91
CA TYR A 53 1.82 9.20 13.48
C TYR A 53 2.31 9.40 14.92
N GLU A 54 1.83 10.44 15.58
CA GLU A 54 2.35 10.79 16.91
C GLU A 54 2.32 9.64 17.92
N ASP A 55 1.19 8.94 17.96
CA ASP A 55 0.99 7.89 18.96
C ASP A 55 1.05 6.48 18.41
N ASP A 56 1.04 6.33 17.11
CA ASP A 56 0.92 5.02 16.47
C ASP A 56 1.82 4.91 15.26
N TRP A 57 2.28 3.72 14.98
CA TRP A 57 2.89 3.43 13.70
C TRP A 57 2.39 2.09 13.21
N PHE A 58 2.43 1.91 11.90
CA PHE A 58 1.86 0.73 11.25
C PHE A 58 2.83 0.16 10.23
N GLU A 59 2.91 -1.16 10.24
CA GLU A 59 3.61 -1.90 9.20
C GLU A 59 2.55 -2.65 8.39
N ILE A 60 2.57 -2.49 7.08
CA ILE A 60 1.59 -3.07 6.18
C ILE A 60 2.22 -4.23 5.44
N LYS A 61 1.59 -5.38 5.50
CA LYS A 61 2.00 -6.55 4.73
C LYS A 61 0.84 -6.97 3.85
N THR A 62 1.15 -7.33 2.61
CA THR A 62 0.14 -7.81 1.68
C THR A 62 0.58 -9.18 1.20
N ILE A 63 -0.29 -10.16 1.36
CA ILE A 63 0.05 -11.53 1.01
C ILE A 63 -1.00 -12.13 0.10
N ASN A 64 -0.55 -13.09 -0.72
CA ASN A 64 -1.45 -13.90 -1.51
C ASN A 64 -2.11 -14.88 -0.56
N SER A 65 -3.43 -15.01 -0.67
CA SER A 65 -4.21 -15.82 0.26
C SER A 65 -3.80 -17.29 0.33
N PHE A 66 -3.15 -17.78 -0.71
CA PHE A 66 -2.72 -19.18 -0.74
C PHE A 66 -1.39 -19.41 -0.03
N LYS A 67 -0.72 -18.35 0.37
CA LYS A 67 0.54 -18.45 1.09
C LYS A 67 0.27 -18.10 2.53
N ASN A 68 0.15 -19.00 3.40
CA ASN A 68 0.77 -18.81 4.41
C ASN A 68 0.45 -18.53 5.75
N SER A 69 -0.19 -19.53 6.38
CA SER A 69 -0.30 -19.54 7.84
C SER A 69 1.08 -19.53 8.50
N VAL A 70 2.05 -20.17 7.86
CA VAL A 70 3.42 -20.20 8.40
C VAL A 70 4.02 -18.80 8.44
N PHE A 71 3.85 -18.03 7.37
CA PHE A 71 4.38 -16.68 7.31
C PHE A 71 3.77 -15.80 8.39
N ILE A 72 2.46 -15.90 8.56
CA ILE A 72 1.75 -15.10 9.57
C ILE A 72 2.16 -15.48 10.97
N SER A 73 2.32 -16.77 11.25
CA SER A 73 2.78 -17.21 12.55
C SER A 73 4.15 -16.66 12.88
N SER A 74 5.05 -16.62 11.91
CA SER A 74 6.38 -16.05 12.10
C SER A 74 6.31 -14.56 12.44
N ILE A 75 5.43 -13.83 11.74
CA ILE A 75 5.25 -12.40 11.99
C ILE A 75 4.69 -12.17 13.40
N GLU A 76 3.71 -12.95 13.81
CA GLU A 76 3.11 -12.81 15.12
C GLU A 76 4.15 -13.03 16.22
N GLN A 77 5.06 -13.99 16.03
CA GLN A 77 6.12 -14.24 17.01
C GLN A 77 7.08 -13.07 17.13
N LEU A 78 7.35 -12.38 16.02
CA LEU A 78 8.27 -11.26 16.03
C LEU A 78 7.66 -9.99 16.63
N ASP A 79 6.34 -9.90 16.62
CA ASP A 79 5.65 -8.67 17.00
C ASP A 79 5.45 -8.49 18.50
N SER A 80 5.78 -9.45 19.30
CA SER A 80 5.42 -9.44 20.72
C SER A 80 6.01 -8.29 21.52
N GLU A 81 7.08 -7.65 21.02
CA GLU A 81 7.73 -6.57 21.75
C GLU A 81 7.58 -5.19 21.12
N ASN A 82 6.85 -5.08 20.03
CA ASN A 82 6.68 -3.82 19.33
C ASN A 82 5.46 -3.06 19.80
N VAL A 83 5.57 -1.74 19.87
CA VAL A 83 4.44 -0.87 20.22
C VAL A 83 3.60 -0.53 19.00
N GLY A 84 4.08 -0.84 17.81
CA GLY A 84 3.34 -0.57 16.58
C GLY A 84 2.33 -1.65 16.27
N LYS A 85 1.66 -1.47 15.16
CA LYS A 85 0.63 -2.41 14.70
C LYS A 85 0.99 -2.99 13.35
N LEU A 86 0.83 -4.30 13.23
CA LEU A 86 1.01 -5.00 11.98
C LEU A 86 -0.36 -5.19 11.35
N VAL A 87 -0.49 -4.74 10.11
CA VAL A 87 -1.75 -4.85 9.35
C VAL A 87 -1.49 -5.74 8.15
N ILE A 88 -2.25 -6.81 8.04
CA ILE A 88 -2.06 -7.79 6.96
C ILE A 88 -3.26 -7.79 6.04
N TYR A 89 -3.01 -7.48 4.78
CA TYR A 89 -4.01 -7.56 3.71
C TYR A 89 -3.85 -8.88 2.99
N ARG A 90 -4.93 -9.63 2.91
CA ARG A 90 -4.95 -10.88 2.15
C ARG A 90 -5.67 -10.64 0.85
N MET A 91 -4.97 -10.94 -0.25
CA MET A 91 -5.47 -10.71 -1.59
C MET A 91 -5.32 -12.00 -2.38
N GLU A 92 -6.13 -12.15 -3.41
CA GLU A 92 -6.05 -13.29 -4.31
C GLU A 92 -5.86 -12.77 -5.73
N LYS A 93 -4.81 -13.23 -6.40
CA LYS A 93 -4.56 -12.80 -7.77
C LYS A 93 -5.61 -13.41 -8.70
N MET A 94 -6.19 -12.56 -9.53
CA MET A 94 -7.26 -12.94 -10.45
C MET A 94 -6.81 -12.70 -11.89
N SER A 95 -7.65 -13.10 -12.84
CA SER A 95 -7.38 -12.79 -14.24
C SER A 95 -7.55 -11.28 -14.49
N PRO A 96 -6.91 -10.74 -15.52
CA PRO A 96 -7.05 -9.31 -15.81
C PRO A 96 -8.47 -8.84 -16.08
N SER A 97 -9.36 -9.74 -16.47
CA SER A 97 -10.75 -9.37 -16.73
C SER A 97 -11.62 -9.34 -15.48
N PHE A 98 -11.09 -9.76 -14.35
CA PHE A 98 -11.84 -9.76 -13.09
C PHE A 98 -12.09 -8.32 -12.63
N ASN A 99 -13.28 -8.06 -12.10
CA ASN A 99 -13.61 -6.74 -11.56
C ASN A 99 -13.14 -6.67 -10.12
N GLY A 100 -11.87 -6.34 -9.95
CA GLY A 100 -11.25 -6.28 -8.63
C GLY A 100 -10.34 -5.09 -8.48
N VAL A 101 -9.35 -5.23 -7.61
CA VAL A 101 -8.41 -4.15 -7.28
C VAL A 101 -7.24 -4.19 -8.25
N SER A 102 -6.95 -3.05 -8.88
CA SER A 102 -5.74 -2.89 -9.70
C SER A 102 -5.04 -1.60 -9.29
N LEU A 103 -3.73 -1.57 -9.48
CA LEU A 103 -2.93 -0.44 -8.99
C LEU A 103 -3.33 0.88 -9.62
N ASN A 104 -3.44 0.91 -10.95
CA ASN A 104 -3.78 2.18 -11.63
C ASN A 104 -5.14 2.70 -11.22
N ASN A 105 -6.13 1.83 -11.12
CA ASN A 105 -7.47 2.25 -10.71
C ASN A 105 -7.49 2.74 -9.27
N LEU A 106 -6.75 2.07 -8.40
CA LEU A 106 -6.68 2.46 -6.99
C LEU A 106 -6.02 3.83 -6.85
N VAL A 107 -4.88 4.03 -7.52
CA VAL A 107 -4.19 5.33 -7.50
C VAL A 107 -5.13 6.44 -8.00
N ASN A 108 -5.77 6.21 -9.12
CA ASN A 108 -6.65 7.21 -9.71
C ASN A 108 -7.83 7.52 -8.80
N GLY A 109 -8.43 6.51 -8.21
CA GLY A 109 -9.56 6.72 -7.30
C GLY A 109 -9.17 7.50 -6.06
N ILE A 110 -8.02 7.21 -5.49
CA ILE A 110 -7.52 7.95 -4.33
C ILE A 110 -7.25 9.40 -4.71
N LEU A 111 -6.55 9.62 -5.82
CA LEU A 111 -6.20 10.95 -6.27
C LEU A 111 -7.45 11.81 -6.48
N GLN A 112 -8.47 11.25 -7.11
CA GLN A 112 -9.70 11.98 -7.37
C GLN A 112 -10.51 12.26 -6.10
N SER A 113 -10.28 11.50 -5.04
CA SER A 113 -11.00 11.70 -3.79
C SER A 113 -10.49 12.89 -2.98
N PHE A 114 -9.29 13.38 -3.29
CA PHE A 114 -8.70 14.49 -2.53
C PHE A 114 -9.27 15.83 -2.99
N GLU A 115 -9.61 16.68 -2.04
CA GLU A 115 -10.17 17.99 -2.35
C GLU A 115 -9.12 19.06 -2.57
N LEU A 116 -7.98 18.95 -1.86
CA LEU A 116 -6.94 19.96 -1.95
C LEU A 116 -5.89 19.58 -2.97
N ASP A 117 -5.52 20.54 -3.82
CA ASP A 117 -4.46 20.30 -4.79
C ASP A 117 -3.13 20.03 -4.10
N SER A 118 -2.89 20.64 -2.94
CA SER A 118 -1.68 20.37 -2.17
C SER A 118 -1.58 18.93 -1.74
N ASP A 119 -2.69 18.29 -1.37
CA ASP A 119 -2.70 16.88 -1.01
C ASP A 119 -2.44 16.00 -2.22
N LYS A 120 -3.01 16.36 -3.36
CA LYS A 120 -2.75 15.63 -4.62
C LYS A 120 -1.26 15.68 -4.96
N ASP A 121 -0.63 16.83 -4.79
CA ASP A 121 0.78 16.99 -5.08
C ASP A 121 1.65 16.12 -4.16
N ILE A 122 1.34 16.08 -2.88
CA ILE A 122 2.05 15.24 -1.93
C ILE A 122 1.93 13.77 -2.34
N PHE A 123 0.71 13.36 -2.67
CA PHE A 123 0.45 11.97 -3.05
C PHE A 123 1.25 11.58 -4.29
N ILE A 124 1.22 12.42 -5.32
CA ILE A 124 1.95 12.15 -6.56
C ILE A 124 3.44 12.06 -6.30
N GLU A 125 3.97 12.96 -5.47
CA GLU A 125 5.39 12.95 -5.16
C GLU A 125 5.80 11.67 -4.43
N LYS A 126 4.99 11.25 -3.47
CA LYS A 126 5.28 10.01 -2.74
C LYS A 126 5.18 8.78 -3.64
N LEU A 127 4.24 8.77 -4.56
CA LEU A 127 4.14 7.68 -5.54
C LEU A 127 5.40 7.59 -6.38
N LYS A 128 5.94 8.73 -6.82
CA LYS A 128 7.20 8.74 -7.57
C LYS A 128 8.34 8.18 -6.74
N GLN A 129 8.38 8.52 -5.46
CA GLN A 129 9.45 8.04 -4.58
C GLN A 129 9.41 6.53 -4.41
N VAL A 130 8.22 5.91 -4.40
CA VAL A 130 8.13 4.46 -4.32
C VAL A 130 8.30 3.79 -5.69
N GLY A 131 8.51 4.58 -6.73
CA GLY A 131 8.77 4.03 -8.06
C GLY A 131 7.54 3.85 -8.93
N TYR A 132 6.40 4.41 -8.52
CA TYR A 132 5.20 4.29 -9.33
C TYR A 132 5.11 5.43 -10.35
N VAL A 133 4.99 5.07 -11.61
CA VAL A 133 4.59 5.96 -12.69
C VAL A 133 3.54 5.19 -13.48
N TYR A 134 2.49 5.85 -13.90
CA TYR A 134 1.42 5.17 -14.63
C TYR A 134 2.00 4.34 -15.77
N ASN A 135 1.53 3.10 -15.87
CA ASN A 135 1.87 2.23 -16.99
C ASN A 135 0.74 1.22 -17.12
N GLU A 136 0.23 1.07 -18.33
CA GLU A 136 -0.90 0.17 -18.54
C GLU A 136 -0.56 -1.30 -18.29
N VAL A 137 0.73 -1.65 -18.23
CA VAL A 137 1.14 -3.01 -17.85
C VAL A 137 0.58 -3.39 -16.49
N TYR A 138 0.43 -2.40 -15.60
CA TYR A 138 -0.08 -2.68 -14.26
C TYR A 138 -1.54 -3.13 -14.25
N ASP A 139 -2.27 -2.88 -15.33
CA ASP A 139 -3.66 -3.34 -15.43
C ASP A 139 -3.75 -4.86 -15.59
N ASN A 140 -2.64 -5.52 -15.88
CA ASN A 140 -2.62 -6.98 -15.97
C ASN A 140 -2.64 -7.67 -14.61
N TYR A 141 -2.43 -6.90 -13.53
CA TYR A 141 -2.38 -7.45 -12.18
C TYR A 141 -3.63 -7.01 -11.43
N VAL A 142 -4.58 -7.93 -11.33
CA VAL A 142 -5.87 -7.67 -10.68
C VAL A 142 -6.03 -8.63 -9.51
N TYR A 143 -6.53 -8.09 -8.41
CA TYR A 143 -6.64 -8.85 -7.17
C TYR A 143 -8.04 -8.79 -6.59
N ASN A 144 -8.43 -9.88 -5.95
CA ASN A 144 -9.65 -9.93 -5.16
C ASN A 144 -9.26 -9.71 -3.71
N PHE A 145 -9.87 -8.73 -3.07
CA PHE A 145 -9.63 -8.48 -1.65
C PHE A 145 -10.30 -9.56 -0.82
N ILE A 146 -9.56 -10.19 0.07
CA ILE A 146 -10.09 -11.23 0.94
C ILE A 146 -10.37 -10.70 2.34
N SER A 147 -9.35 -10.14 2.99
CA SER A 147 -9.52 -9.66 4.36
C SER A 147 -8.38 -8.73 4.75
N VAL A 148 -8.60 -8.00 5.83
CA VAL A 148 -7.55 -7.22 6.48
C VAL A 148 -7.59 -7.56 7.97
N ASP A 149 -6.42 -7.89 8.52
CA ASP A 149 -6.30 -8.29 9.92
C ASP A 149 -5.26 -7.43 10.62
N ASN A 150 -5.54 -7.09 11.87
CA ASN A 150 -4.64 -6.28 12.70
C ASN A 150 -4.03 -7.16 13.80
N TYR A 151 -2.74 -6.99 14.00
CA TYR A 151 -2.04 -7.76 15.03
C TYR A 151 -1.30 -6.86 16.02
#